data_8f86e740a777dcfb7b1fe60f6d96eb2b
#
_entry.id   8f86e740a777dcfb7b1fe60f6d96eb2b
#
_cell.length_a   1.000
_cell.length_b   1.000
_cell.length_c   1.000
_cell.angle_alpha   90.00
_cell.angle_beta   90.00
_cell.angle_gamma   90.00
#
_symmetry.space_group_name_H-M   'P 1'
#
loop_
_entity.id
_entity.type
_entity.pdbx_description
1 polymer ?
#
loop_
_entity_poly.entity_id
_entity_poly.type
_entity_poly.pdbx_seq_one_letter_code
_entity_poly.pdbx_strand_id
1 'polypeptide(L)'
;MHIVMVAAENDALPGFKVGGIGDVLRDLPPALAALDCAVTVVTPSYGLRDDLPSARHIDTVNVAFRGTAEPVEILEARPDNATPGARNLVLDHAAFSACGRGKIYCDDPPEQPFASDASK
;
A
#
# COMPACT_ATOMS: atom_id res chain seq x y z
N MET A 1 -15.68 0.66 -15.93
CA MET A 1 -15.33 -0.38 -14.92
C MET A 1 -14.39 0.24 -13.90
N HIS A 2 -14.57 -0.07 -12.63
CA HIS A 2 -13.64 0.32 -11.57
C HIS A 2 -12.95 -0.94 -11.02
N ILE A 3 -11.62 -0.94 -11.04
CA ILE A 3 -10.79 -2.05 -10.58
C ILE A 3 -10.08 -1.61 -9.30
N VAL A 4 -10.18 -2.39 -8.24
CA VAL A 4 -9.43 -2.19 -6.99
C VAL A 4 -8.40 -3.31 -6.87
N MET A 5 -7.14 -2.92 -6.72
CA MET A 5 -6.01 -3.82 -6.54
C MET A 5 -5.44 -3.61 -5.14
N VAL A 6 -5.43 -4.65 -4.32
CA VAL A 6 -4.85 -4.63 -2.97
C VAL A 6 -3.55 -5.41 -2.99
N ALA A 7 -2.46 -4.80 -2.61
CA ALA A 7 -1.14 -5.41 -2.69
C ALA A 7 -0.20 -4.96 -1.58
N ALA A 8 0.71 -5.85 -1.20
CA ALA A 8 1.78 -5.54 -0.24
C ALA A 8 2.83 -4.59 -0.81
N GLU A 9 3.05 -4.62 -2.13
CA GLU A 9 4.07 -3.82 -2.81
C GLU A 9 3.44 -2.92 -3.88
N ASN A 10 4.07 -1.76 -4.13
CA ASN A 10 3.66 -0.83 -5.19
C ASN A 10 4.85 0.04 -5.61
N ASP A 11 5.55 -0.34 -6.66
CA ASP A 11 6.73 0.40 -7.16
C ASP A 11 6.39 1.76 -7.81
N ALA A 12 5.11 2.12 -7.91
CA ALA A 12 4.72 3.50 -8.25
C ALA A 12 5.01 4.48 -7.10
N LEU A 13 5.26 3.96 -5.88
CA LEU A 13 5.55 4.75 -4.68
C LEU A 13 6.99 4.47 -4.22
N PRO A 14 7.78 5.52 -3.86
CA PRO A 14 9.15 5.37 -3.39
C PRO A 14 9.24 4.51 -2.12
N GLY A 15 10.08 3.47 -2.14
CA GLY A 15 10.31 2.60 -1.00
C GLY A 15 9.31 1.44 -0.84
N PHE A 16 8.32 1.30 -1.73
CA PHE A 16 7.26 0.29 -1.63
C PHE A 16 7.51 -0.94 -2.51
N LYS A 17 8.76 -1.25 -2.80
CA LYS A 17 9.14 -2.42 -3.62
C LYS A 17 10.14 -3.31 -2.90
N VAL A 18 9.91 -4.62 -3.02
CA VAL A 18 10.88 -5.67 -2.67
C VAL A 18 11.08 -6.61 -3.86
N GLY A 19 10.01 -7.03 -4.53
CA GLY A 19 10.03 -8.02 -5.59
C GLY A 19 9.18 -7.67 -6.81
N GLY A 20 8.83 -8.69 -7.58
CA GLY A 20 8.13 -8.54 -8.86
C GLY A 20 6.68 -8.06 -8.74
N ILE A 21 6.04 -8.22 -7.58
CA ILE A 21 4.69 -7.68 -7.36
C ILE A 21 4.70 -6.16 -7.47
N GLY A 22 5.74 -5.50 -6.93
CA GLY A 22 5.90 -4.05 -7.05
C GLY A 22 5.90 -3.58 -8.51
N ASP A 23 6.59 -4.29 -9.40
CA ASP A 23 6.63 -3.99 -10.83
C ASP A 23 5.23 -4.10 -11.48
N VAL A 24 4.47 -5.15 -11.11
CA VAL A 24 3.09 -5.32 -11.60
C VAL A 24 2.21 -4.15 -11.20
N LEU A 25 2.31 -3.71 -9.94
CA LEU A 25 1.52 -2.59 -9.43
C LEU A 25 1.96 -1.22 -9.96
N ARG A 26 3.19 -1.11 -10.49
CA ARG A 26 3.66 0.07 -11.24
C ARG A 26 3.08 0.10 -12.65
N ASP A 27 3.10 -1.04 -13.35
CA ASP A 27 2.89 -1.07 -14.80
C ASP A 27 1.44 -1.41 -15.21
N LEU A 28 0.77 -2.30 -14.48
CA LEU A 28 -0.58 -2.74 -14.83
C LEU A 28 -1.67 -1.66 -14.63
N PRO A 29 -1.70 -0.87 -13.54
CA PRO A 29 -2.72 0.16 -13.36
C PRO A 29 -2.74 1.21 -14.50
N PRO A 30 -1.61 1.76 -14.97
CA PRO A 30 -1.59 2.64 -16.13
C PRO A 30 -2.11 1.97 -17.41
N ALA A 31 -1.76 0.71 -17.63
CA ALA A 31 -2.22 -0.03 -18.82
C ALA A 31 -3.74 -0.24 -18.81
N LEU A 32 -4.32 -0.54 -17.64
CA LEU A 32 -5.78 -0.67 -17.47
C LEU A 32 -6.48 0.69 -17.61
N ALA A 33 -5.88 1.76 -17.09
CA ALA A 33 -6.42 3.11 -17.24
C ALA A 33 -6.46 3.55 -18.71
N ALA A 34 -5.48 3.13 -19.52
CA ALA A 34 -5.46 3.37 -20.96
C ALA A 34 -6.61 2.62 -21.71
N LEU A 35 -7.24 1.66 -21.07
CA LEU A 35 -8.43 0.93 -21.56
C LEU A 35 -9.73 1.46 -20.94
N ASP A 36 -9.73 2.72 -20.51
CA ASP A 36 -10.88 3.40 -19.87
C ASP A 36 -11.38 2.76 -18.56
N CYS A 37 -10.50 2.02 -17.87
CA CYS A 37 -10.79 1.53 -16.53
C CYS A 37 -10.36 2.56 -15.48
N ALA A 38 -11.20 2.84 -14.49
CA ALA A 38 -10.75 3.52 -13.28
C ALA A 38 -10.04 2.50 -12.38
N VAL A 39 -8.81 2.79 -11.96
CA VAL A 39 -8.02 1.86 -11.14
C VAL A 39 -7.67 2.50 -9.81
N THR A 40 -7.84 1.76 -8.72
CA THR A 40 -7.37 2.15 -7.38
C THR A 40 -6.45 1.06 -6.84
N VAL A 41 -5.21 1.42 -6.56
CA VAL A 41 -4.25 0.56 -5.86
C VAL A 41 -4.27 0.88 -4.38
N VAL A 42 -4.35 -0.12 -3.53
CA VAL A 42 -4.37 0.00 -2.07
C VAL A 42 -3.17 -0.74 -1.49
N THR A 43 -2.36 -0.05 -0.71
CA THR A 43 -1.11 -0.58 -0.14
C THR A 43 -0.96 -0.12 1.32
N PRO A 44 -0.43 -0.93 2.25
CA PRO A 44 -0.09 -0.48 3.60
C PRO A 44 1.06 0.55 3.59
N SER A 45 1.10 1.41 4.62
CA SER A 45 2.09 2.50 4.71
C SER A 45 3.50 2.05 5.11
N TYR A 46 3.61 0.97 5.87
CA TYR A 46 4.89 0.48 6.44
C TYR A 46 5.69 1.56 7.20
N GLY A 47 5.02 2.55 7.77
CA GLY A 47 5.64 3.69 8.44
C GLY A 47 6.31 4.70 7.49
N LEU A 48 6.04 4.63 6.18
CA LEU A 48 6.60 5.52 5.15
C LEU A 48 5.65 6.69 4.80
N ARG A 49 4.69 6.98 5.67
CA ARG A 49 3.71 8.05 5.47
C ARG A 49 4.35 9.39 5.05
N ASP A 50 5.41 9.78 5.76
CA ASP A 50 6.07 11.08 5.55
C ASP A 50 6.90 11.14 4.26
N ASP A 51 7.18 10.00 3.66
CA ASP A 51 7.91 9.89 2.39
C ASP A 51 6.98 9.82 1.16
N LEU A 52 5.68 9.77 1.37
CA LEU A 52 4.72 9.67 0.28
C LEU A 52 4.67 10.96 -0.55
N PRO A 53 4.77 10.86 -1.88
CA PRO A 53 4.72 12.03 -2.75
C PRO A 53 3.32 12.65 -2.74
N SER A 54 3.25 13.94 -2.46
CA SER A 54 2.00 14.73 -2.47
C SER A 54 0.84 14.03 -1.74
N ALA A 55 1.13 13.48 -0.55
CA ALA A 55 0.15 12.74 0.23
C ALA A 55 -0.97 13.65 0.76
N ARG A 56 -2.20 13.18 0.61
CA ARG A 56 -3.39 13.85 1.12
C ARG A 56 -4.22 12.87 1.94
N HIS A 57 -4.58 13.27 3.16
CA HIS A 57 -5.54 12.51 3.96
C HIS A 57 -6.92 12.53 3.30
N ILE A 58 -7.51 11.36 3.13
CA ILE A 58 -8.84 11.17 2.52
C ILE A 58 -9.88 10.92 3.61
N ASP A 59 -9.62 9.95 4.49
CA ASP A 59 -10.55 9.51 5.51
C ASP A 59 -9.84 8.76 6.62
N THR A 60 -10.55 8.50 7.72
CA THR A 60 -10.12 7.60 8.78
C THR A 60 -11.24 6.63 9.07
N VAL A 61 -10.96 5.34 8.94
CA VAL A 61 -11.93 4.28 9.20
C VAL A 61 -11.56 3.51 10.46
N ASN A 62 -12.56 3.17 11.27
CA ASN A 62 -12.36 2.30 12.44
C ASN A 62 -12.51 0.84 12.00
N VAL A 63 -11.45 0.07 12.19
CA VAL A 63 -11.40 -1.36 11.87
C VAL A 63 -11.44 -2.16 13.15
N ALA A 64 -12.37 -3.12 13.26
CA ALA A 64 -12.38 -4.05 14.38
C ALA A 64 -11.17 -5.01 14.26
N PHE A 65 -10.22 -4.90 15.16
CA PHE A 65 -9.00 -5.69 15.15
C PHE A 65 -8.63 -6.13 16.58
N ARG A 66 -8.48 -7.44 16.80
CA ARG A 66 -8.08 -8.03 18.09
C ARG A 66 -8.94 -7.55 19.28
N GLY A 67 -10.26 -7.36 19.05
CA GLY A 67 -11.22 -6.96 20.09
C GLY A 67 -11.27 -5.46 20.38
N THR A 68 -10.52 -4.64 19.65
CA THR A 68 -10.54 -3.17 19.72
C THR A 68 -10.94 -2.55 18.38
N ALA A 69 -11.41 -1.31 18.42
CA ALA A 69 -11.62 -0.52 17.21
C ALA A 69 -10.35 0.31 16.96
N GLU A 70 -9.61 -0.03 15.91
CA GLU A 70 -8.36 0.64 15.54
C GLU A 70 -8.60 1.65 14.41
N PRO A 71 -8.24 2.92 14.57
CA PRO A 71 -8.34 3.90 13.50
C PRO A 71 -7.25 3.65 12.46
N VAL A 72 -7.65 3.49 11.20
CA VAL A 72 -6.76 3.38 10.05
C VAL A 72 -6.96 4.61 9.18
N GLU A 73 -5.91 5.38 8.97
CA GLU A 73 -5.94 6.55 8.09
C GLU A 73 -5.80 6.10 6.63
N ILE A 74 -6.58 6.73 5.76
CA ILE A 74 -6.51 6.53 4.30
C ILE A 74 -5.88 7.77 3.69
N LEU A 75 -4.73 7.59 3.07
CA LEU A 75 -3.99 8.65 2.36
C LEU A 75 -4.05 8.40 0.86
N GLU A 76 -4.19 9.45 0.06
CA GLU A 76 -3.95 9.38 -1.38
C GLU A 76 -2.56 9.94 -1.68
N ALA A 77 -1.71 9.14 -2.30
CA ALA A 77 -0.40 9.54 -2.76
C ALA A 77 -0.41 9.79 -4.28
N ARG A 78 0.23 10.88 -4.72
CA ARG A 78 0.32 11.26 -6.13
C ARG A 78 1.78 11.44 -6.54
N PRO A 79 2.41 10.40 -7.11
CA PRO A 79 3.74 10.55 -7.70
C PRO A 79 3.72 11.51 -8.90
N ASP A 80 4.84 12.14 -9.20
CA ASP A 80 4.95 13.14 -10.28
C ASP A 80 4.57 12.58 -11.67
N ASN A 81 4.78 11.28 -11.86
CA ASN A 81 4.41 10.54 -13.07
C ASN A 81 3.05 9.84 -12.97
N ALA A 82 2.16 10.31 -12.09
CA ALA A 82 0.85 9.71 -11.89
C ALA A 82 0.04 9.65 -13.19
N THR A 83 -0.47 8.47 -13.51
CA THR A 83 -1.31 8.26 -14.68
C THR A 83 -2.75 8.68 -14.38
N PRO A 84 -3.38 9.51 -15.23
CA PRO A 84 -4.81 9.77 -15.11
C PRO A 84 -5.62 8.48 -15.13
N GLY A 85 -6.59 8.35 -14.22
CA GLY A 85 -7.41 7.14 -14.08
C GLY A 85 -6.83 6.08 -13.15
N ALA A 86 -5.58 6.19 -12.70
CA ALA A 86 -4.99 5.36 -11.67
C ALA A 86 -4.77 6.16 -10.37
N ARG A 87 -5.25 5.63 -9.24
CA ARG A 87 -5.11 6.23 -7.90
C ARG A 87 -4.31 5.31 -6.99
N ASN A 88 -3.46 5.90 -6.15
CA ASN A 88 -2.74 5.16 -5.11
C ASN A 88 -3.27 5.57 -3.73
N LEU A 89 -3.92 4.64 -3.04
CA LEU A 89 -4.35 4.80 -1.66
C LEU A 89 -3.40 4.04 -0.75
N VAL A 90 -3.01 4.67 0.34
CA VAL A 90 -2.12 4.08 1.34
C VAL A 90 -2.87 4.03 2.67
N LEU A 91 -2.92 2.85 3.27
CA LEU A 91 -3.51 2.63 4.58
C LEU A 91 -2.43 2.81 5.64
N ASP A 92 -2.61 3.77 6.54
CA ASP A 92 -1.65 4.06 7.59
C ASP A 92 -2.14 3.61 8.96
N HIS A 93 -1.37 2.70 9.56
CA HIS A 93 -1.57 2.20 10.92
C HIS A 93 -0.24 1.65 11.46
N ALA A 94 -0.02 1.78 12.76
CA ALA A 94 1.23 1.35 13.42
C ALA A 94 1.53 -0.15 13.25
N ALA A 95 0.50 -1.00 13.14
CA ALA A 95 0.69 -2.43 12.94
C ALA A 95 1.44 -2.77 11.64
N PHE A 96 1.32 -1.95 10.60
CA PHE A 96 2.01 -2.18 9.33
C PHE A 96 3.53 -1.95 9.39
N SER A 97 4.03 -1.30 10.44
CA SER A 97 5.45 -1.08 10.67
C SER A 97 6.00 -1.85 11.88
N ALA A 98 5.31 -2.89 12.33
CA ALA A 98 5.68 -3.66 13.52
C ALA A 98 7.09 -4.27 13.45
N CYS A 99 7.58 -4.60 12.24
CA CYS A 99 8.93 -5.14 12.02
C CYS A 99 9.97 -4.05 11.69
N GLY A 100 9.58 -2.77 11.73
CA GLY A 100 10.43 -1.63 11.42
C GLY A 100 9.92 -0.79 10.26
N ARG A 101 10.34 0.47 10.24
CA ARG A 101 9.97 1.43 9.19
C ARG A 101 10.48 0.97 7.82
N GLY A 102 9.60 0.94 6.84
CA GLY A 102 9.91 0.53 5.46
C GLY A 102 10.07 -0.99 5.26
N LYS A 103 9.88 -1.79 6.31
CA LYS A 103 9.92 -3.26 6.22
C LYS A 103 8.60 -3.78 5.70
N ILE A 104 8.51 -4.00 4.40
CA ILE A 104 7.33 -4.58 3.74
C ILE A 104 7.13 -6.01 4.23
N TYR A 105 8.18 -6.79 4.23
CA TYR A 105 8.22 -8.13 4.82
C TYR A 105 9.15 -8.16 6.04
N CYS A 106 8.79 -8.96 7.04
CA CYS A 106 9.64 -9.18 8.22
C CYS A 106 10.75 -10.19 7.88
N ASP A 107 11.90 -10.05 8.57
CA ASP A 107 13.02 -10.99 8.44
C ASP A 107 12.76 -12.23 9.32
N ASP A 108 11.83 -13.07 8.92
CA ASP A 108 11.48 -14.30 9.61
C ASP A 108 12.46 -15.44 9.27
N PRO A 109 12.68 -16.41 10.18
CA PRO A 109 13.55 -17.54 9.89
C PRO A 109 12.97 -18.43 8.77
N PRO A 110 13.83 -19.13 7.99
CA PRO A 110 13.39 -19.93 6.86
C PRO A 110 12.36 -21.04 7.18
N GLU A 111 12.33 -21.48 8.44
CA GLU A 111 11.39 -22.52 8.92
C GLU A 111 9.96 -21.99 9.07
N GLN A 112 9.80 -20.69 9.22
CA GLN A 112 8.51 -20.02 9.37
C GLN A 112 8.47 -18.70 8.56
N PRO A 113 8.61 -18.77 7.24
CA PRO A 113 8.62 -17.59 6.40
C PRO A 113 7.29 -16.86 6.52
N PHE A 114 7.36 -15.54 6.66
CA PHE A 114 6.19 -14.66 6.78
C PHE A 114 5.34 -14.83 8.05
N ALA A 115 5.83 -15.54 9.07
CA ALA A 115 5.08 -15.72 10.33
C ALA A 115 4.76 -14.38 11.02
N SER A 116 5.71 -13.44 11.02
CA SER A 116 5.52 -12.09 11.59
C SER A 116 4.66 -11.20 10.70
N ASP A 117 4.60 -11.45 9.39
CA ASP A 117 3.78 -10.69 8.45
C ASP A 117 2.28 -11.00 8.60
N ALA A 118 1.93 -12.16 9.13
CA ALA A 118 0.54 -12.55 9.37
C ALA A 118 -0.21 -11.62 10.35
N SER A 119 0.50 -10.76 11.07
CA SER A 119 -0.09 -9.79 12.00
C SER A 119 -0.35 -8.41 11.38
N LYS A 120 0.14 -8.15 10.18
CA LYS A 120 -0.12 -6.96 9.40
C LYS A 120 -1.41 -7.13 8.61
#